data_2322bfbcacd38cac54047e4d4b5f280d
#
_entry.id   2322bfbcacd38cac54047e4d4b5f280d
#
_cell.length_a   1.000
_cell.length_b   1.000
_cell.length_c   1.000
_cell.angle_alpha   90.00
_cell.angle_beta   90.00
_cell.angle_gamma   90.00
#
_symmetry.space_group_name_H-M   'P 1'
#
loop_
_entity.id
_entity.type
_entity.pdbx_description
1 polymer ?
#
loop_
_entity_poly.entity_id
_entity_poly.type
_entity_poly.pdbx_seq_one_letter_code
_entity_poly.pdbx_strand_id
1 'polypeptide(L)'
;MSSKLRVGIIGCGGIGRSHVYGYMHCGRYELVALADLSAVAMEEYDELFGDFDGYHPTHYADAREMLDNEELDVVSIATWHTGHTTWTIAAAARKPGAILCEKPMAVDVGSADEMRVVCQRNGVKLAIAHQRRFLPSYAAARELIAEGVIGDVALVTSLSGAGLPNDASHHMDMYRYVLGDVDCQWVMGQVERGTDRHERNTRIEDRAVAVFGFEGGTRAEIISNMTPSYYQGCVIYGSEGMIDLRTRYLRVLNADTGGRWDHRAPDGRFFKTDVEGFSFEYVEAGAAQADDLADWVQGEAESFRGEATHGYKALEMVHGVYESARLHERVDLPLKTRVNPLDLMVESGHLPVRYPGRHDIRASTLRGENISTDEENA
;
A
#
# COMPACT_ATOMS: atom_id res chain seq x y z
N MET A 1 -17.99 -3.00 27.65
CA MET A 1 -17.02 -3.32 26.59
C MET A 1 -17.77 -3.24 25.28
N SER A 2 -17.29 -2.52 24.29
CA SER A 2 -17.82 -2.52 22.93
C SER A 2 -17.78 -3.97 22.39
N SER A 3 -18.77 -4.39 21.60
CA SER A 3 -18.71 -5.69 20.94
C SER A 3 -17.55 -5.70 19.94
N LYS A 4 -16.86 -6.84 19.79
CA LYS A 4 -15.84 -7.01 18.79
C LYS A 4 -16.46 -6.81 17.38
N LEU A 5 -15.70 -6.24 16.45
CA LEU A 5 -16.11 -6.07 15.07
C LEU A 5 -15.98 -7.38 14.30
N ARG A 6 -16.99 -7.74 13.52
CA ARG A 6 -17.00 -8.92 12.66
C ARG A 6 -16.25 -8.62 11.37
N VAL A 7 -15.15 -9.34 11.10
CA VAL A 7 -14.34 -9.13 9.90
C VAL A 7 -14.31 -10.36 9.00
N GLY A 8 -14.42 -10.13 7.68
CA GLY A 8 -14.21 -11.12 6.64
C GLY A 8 -13.03 -10.76 5.75
N ILE A 9 -12.26 -11.77 5.33
CA ILE A 9 -11.09 -11.61 4.46
C ILE A 9 -11.39 -12.17 3.07
N ILE A 10 -11.11 -11.39 2.02
CA ILE A 10 -11.12 -11.83 0.62
C ILE A 10 -9.68 -11.90 0.13
N GLY A 11 -9.17 -13.11 -0.10
CA GLY A 11 -7.79 -13.38 -0.49
C GLY A 11 -6.92 -13.82 0.70
N CYS A 12 -6.62 -15.11 0.78
CA CYS A 12 -5.84 -15.76 1.84
C CYS A 12 -4.36 -15.96 1.42
N GLY A 13 -3.78 -14.94 0.77
CA GLY A 13 -2.35 -14.90 0.42
C GLY A 13 -1.47 -14.37 1.56
N GLY A 14 -0.15 -14.18 1.25
CA GLY A 14 0.83 -13.74 2.25
C GLY A 14 0.47 -12.41 2.93
N ILE A 15 -0.11 -11.44 2.19
CA ILE A 15 -0.46 -10.13 2.78
C ILE A 15 -1.74 -10.21 3.62
N GLY A 16 -2.70 -11.05 3.23
CA GLY A 16 -3.89 -11.29 4.04
C GLY A 16 -3.55 -11.84 5.42
N ARG A 17 -2.47 -12.66 5.56
CA ARG A 17 -1.96 -13.11 6.86
C ARG A 17 -1.59 -11.94 7.76
N SER A 18 -0.99 -10.88 7.22
CA SER A 18 -0.63 -9.67 7.99
C SER A 18 -1.88 -8.93 8.47
N HIS A 19 -2.95 -8.90 7.66
CA HIS A 19 -4.24 -8.34 8.07
C HIS A 19 -4.84 -9.13 9.24
N VAL A 20 -4.94 -10.47 9.10
CA VAL A 20 -5.46 -11.34 10.17
C VAL A 20 -4.63 -11.19 11.43
N TYR A 21 -3.28 -11.19 11.30
CA TYR A 21 -2.38 -10.98 12.42
C TYR A 21 -2.68 -9.67 13.15
N GLY A 22 -2.87 -8.59 12.40
CA GLY A 22 -3.25 -7.28 12.96
C GLY A 22 -4.58 -7.32 13.71
N TYR A 23 -5.61 -7.91 13.13
CA TYR A 23 -6.93 -8.03 13.74
C TYR A 23 -6.91 -8.85 15.04
N MET A 24 -6.21 -9.97 15.04
CA MET A 24 -6.14 -10.86 16.22
C MET A 24 -5.36 -10.21 17.37
N HIS A 25 -4.26 -9.50 17.08
CA HIS A 25 -3.43 -8.88 18.12
C HIS A 25 -3.98 -7.59 18.69
N CYS A 26 -4.74 -6.80 17.92
CA CYS A 26 -5.42 -5.64 18.51
C CYS A 26 -6.61 -6.05 19.40
N GLY A 27 -7.12 -7.28 19.28
CA GLY A 27 -8.14 -7.86 20.17
C GLY A 27 -9.55 -7.27 20.02
N ARG A 28 -9.77 -6.40 19.03
CA ARG A 28 -11.06 -5.70 18.80
C ARG A 28 -11.93 -6.36 17.73
N TYR A 29 -11.47 -7.48 17.15
CA TYR A 29 -12.14 -8.15 16.03
C TYR A 29 -12.46 -9.61 16.32
N GLU A 30 -13.47 -10.10 15.61
CA GLU A 30 -13.74 -11.51 15.41
C GLU A 30 -13.60 -11.81 13.93
N LEU A 31 -12.67 -12.70 13.55
CA LEU A 31 -12.54 -13.17 12.18
C LEU A 31 -13.59 -14.27 11.96
N VAL A 32 -14.62 -13.94 11.21
CA VAL A 32 -15.79 -14.82 11.04
C VAL A 32 -15.88 -15.46 9.66
N ALA A 33 -15.10 -14.96 8.68
CA ALA A 33 -15.15 -15.49 7.31
C ALA A 33 -13.82 -15.34 6.58
N LEU A 34 -13.46 -16.36 5.81
CA LEU A 34 -12.37 -16.37 4.84
C LEU A 34 -12.92 -16.72 3.46
N ALA A 35 -12.50 -16.01 2.43
CA ALA A 35 -12.84 -16.34 1.05
C ALA A 35 -11.57 -16.39 0.19
N ASP A 36 -11.30 -17.54 -0.40
CA ASP A 36 -10.21 -17.76 -1.36
C ASP A 36 -10.59 -18.87 -2.34
N LEU A 37 -10.04 -18.82 -3.55
CA LEU A 37 -10.19 -19.88 -4.55
C LEU A 37 -9.46 -21.17 -4.14
N SER A 38 -8.49 -21.06 -3.23
CA SER A 38 -7.68 -22.16 -2.71
C SER A 38 -8.12 -22.54 -1.29
N ALA A 39 -8.75 -23.72 -1.15
CA ALA A 39 -9.08 -24.27 0.16
C ALA A 39 -7.82 -24.45 1.04
N VAL A 40 -6.71 -24.89 0.42
CA VAL A 40 -5.41 -25.05 1.13
C VAL A 40 -4.92 -23.73 1.73
N ALA A 41 -5.11 -22.60 1.03
CA ALA A 41 -4.71 -21.31 1.56
C ALA A 41 -5.52 -20.91 2.81
N MET A 42 -6.79 -21.27 2.88
CA MET A 42 -7.64 -21.05 4.06
C MET A 42 -7.27 -21.99 5.21
N GLU A 43 -6.98 -23.28 4.91
CA GLU A 43 -6.50 -24.24 5.92
C GLU A 43 -5.16 -23.81 6.55
N GLU A 44 -4.23 -23.24 5.75
CA GLU A 44 -2.98 -22.67 6.28
C GLU A 44 -3.24 -21.51 7.28
N TYR A 45 -4.36 -20.78 7.12
CA TYR A 45 -4.76 -19.74 8.08
C TYR A 45 -5.28 -20.34 9.38
N ASP A 46 -6.06 -21.44 9.31
CA ASP A 46 -6.52 -22.15 10.49
C ASP A 46 -5.34 -22.70 11.30
N GLU A 47 -4.32 -23.22 10.62
CA GLU A 47 -3.10 -23.71 11.27
C GLU A 47 -2.33 -22.57 11.97
N LEU A 48 -2.31 -21.37 11.37
CA LEU A 48 -1.55 -20.22 11.90
C LEU A 48 -2.30 -19.46 13.00
N PHE A 49 -3.62 -19.38 12.91
CA PHE A 49 -4.42 -18.46 13.72
C PHE A 49 -5.48 -19.14 14.59
N GLY A 50 -5.68 -20.45 14.45
CA GLY A 50 -6.75 -21.19 15.15
C GLY A 50 -6.74 -21.08 16.66
N ASP A 51 -5.58 -20.83 17.27
CA ASP A 51 -5.44 -20.65 18.73
C ASP A 51 -5.78 -19.24 19.23
N PHE A 52 -6.02 -18.27 18.30
CA PHE A 52 -6.35 -16.90 18.71
C PHE A 52 -7.82 -16.78 19.14
N ASP A 53 -8.04 -16.06 20.25
CA ASP A 53 -9.39 -15.67 20.66
C ASP A 53 -10.05 -14.77 19.60
N GLY A 54 -11.23 -15.17 19.13
CA GLY A 54 -11.95 -14.48 18.06
C GLY A 54 -11.62 -14.97 16.64
N TYR A 55 -10.86 -16.06 16.50
CA TYR A 55 -10.64 -16.71 15.22
C TYR A 55 -11.57 -17.94 15.05
N HIS A 56 -12.59 -17.81 14.24
CA HIS A 56 -13.57 -18.90 13.98
C HIS A 56 -14.25 -18.72 12.61
N PRO A 57 -13.48 -18.63 11.52
CA PRO A 57 -14.04 -18.30 10.22
C PRO A 57 -14.79 -19.46 9.56
N THR A 58 -15.87 -19.13 8.86
CA THR A 58 -16.43 -19.97 7.80
C THR A 58 -15.63 -19.79 6.53
N HIS A 59 -15.33 -20.88 5.82
CA HIS A 59 -14.60 -20.86 4.57
C HIS A 59 -15.54 -20.77 3.36
N TYR A 60 -15.21 -19.90 2.42
CA TYR A 60 -15.95 -19.68 1.18
C TYR A 60 -15.03 -19.78 -0.03
N ALA A 61 -15.40 -20.61 -1.02
CA ALA A 61 -14.70 -20.66 -2.29
C ALA A 61 -15.06 -19.48 -3.21
N ASP A 62 -16.23 -18.87 -3.01
CA ASP A 62 -16.66 -17.63 -3.68
C ASP A 62 -16.89 -16.51 -2.65
N ALA A 63 -16.17 -15.41 -2.80
CA ALA A 63 -16.30 -14.26 -1.94
C ALA A 63 -17.70 -13.60 -2.04
N ARG A 64 -18.46 -13.81 -3.12
CA ARG A 64 -19.85 -13.33 -3.20
C ARG A 64 -20.74 -14.07 -2.22
N GLU A 65 -20.57 -15.39 -2.11
CA GLU A 65 -21.31 -16.21 -1.13
C GLU A 65 -20.98 -15.75 0.30
N MET A 66 -19.70 -15.46 0.61
CA MET A 66 -19.31 -14.88 1.88
C MET A 66 -20.05 -13.54 2.14
N LEU A 67 -20.01 -12.64 1.19
CA LEU A 67 -20.64 -11.33 1.30
C LEU A 67 -22.18 -11.38 1.40
N ASP A 68 -22.80 -12.44 0.89
CA ASP A 68 -24.26 -12.62 0.93
C ASP A 68 -24.74 -13.33 2.21
N ASN A 69 -23.88 -14.14 2.85
CA ASN A 69 -24.24 -14.96 4.00
C ASN A 69 -23.77 -14.41 5.34
N GLU A 70 -22.75 -13.52 5.35
CA GLU A 70 -22.18 -12.99 6.58
C GLU A 70 -22.55 -11.52 6.80
N GLU A 71 -22.92 -11.20 8.04
CA GLU A 71 -23.04 -9.82 8.50
C GLU A 71 -21.64 -9.34 8.94
N LEU A 72 -21.02 -8.46 8.17
CA LEU A 72 -19.67 -7.99 8.38
C LEU A 72 -19.63 -6.49 8.71
N ASP A 73 -18.90 -6.14 9.77
CA ASP A 73 -18.57 -4.75 10.09
C ASP A 73 -17.43 -4.25 9.24
N VAL A 74 -16.46 -5.15 8.93
CA VAL A 74 -15.28 -4.85 8.11
C VAL A 74 -15.06 -5.95 7.08
N VAL A 75 -14.80 -5.53 5.83
CA VAL A 75 -14.33 -6.43 4.77
C VAL A 75 -12.90 -6.07 4.41
N SER A 76 -11.99 -7.05 4.53
CA SER A 76 -10.59 -6.88 4.15
C SER A 76 -10.34 -7.52 2.79
N ILE A 77 -9.78 -6.75 1.84
CA ILE A 77 -9.52 -7.20 0.47
C ILE A 77 -8.01 -7.29 0.26
N ALA A 78 -7.52 -8.53 0.20
CA ALA A 78 -6.10 -8.86 0.07
C ALA A 78 -5.82 -9.72 -1.18
N THR A 79 -6.60 -9.53 -2.23
CA THR A 79 -6.46 -10.20 -3.52
C THR A 79 -5.34 -9.60 -4.37
N TRP A 80 -5.19 -10.04 -5.59
CA TRP A 80 -4.33 -9.39 -6.57
C TRP A 80 -4.90 -8.02 -6.97
N HIS A 81 -4.04 -7.14 -7.47
CA HIS A 81 -4.36 -5.75 -7.82
C HIS A 81 -5.60 -5.63 -8.72
N THR A 82 -5.75 -6.55 -9.68
CA THR A 82 -6.89 -6.60 -10.60
C THR A 82 -8.23 -6.91 -9.92
N GLY A 83 -8.21 -7.54 -8.74
CA GLY A 83 -9.39 -7.88 -7.95
C GLY A 83 -9.89 -6.76 -7.05
N HIS A 84 -9.05 -5.78 -6.70
CA HIS A 84 -9.36 -4.75 -5.70
C HIS A 84 -10.66 -4.00 -6.01
N THR A 85 -10.81 -3.51 -7.23
CA THR A 85 -12.00 -2.76 -7.67
C THR A 85 -13.25 -3.63 -7.62
N THR A 86 -13.19 -4.82 -8.19
CA THR A 86 -14.33 -5.76 -8.25
C THR A 86 -14.85 -6.09 -6.85
N TRP A 87 -13.94 -6.45 -5.95
CA TRP A 87 -14.32 -6.86 -4.60
C TRP A 87 -14.73 -5.68 -3.72
N THR A 88 -14.14 -4.50 -3.90
CA THR A 88 -14.58 -3.28 -3.21
C THR A 88 -16.01 -2.90 -3.61
N ILE A 89 -16.34 -2.95 -4.90
CA ILE A 89 -17.69 -2.66 -5.38
C ILE A 89 -18.69 -3.70 -4.85
N ALA A 90 -18.33 -4.98 -4.90
CA ALA A 90 -19.17 -6.05 -4.40
C ALA A 90 -19.41 -5.94 -2.87
N ALA A 91 -18.37 -5.67 -2.10
CA ALA A 91 -18.47 -5.48 -0.65
C ALA A 91 -19.30 -4.22 -0.30
N ALA A 92 -19.06 -3.10 -0.98
CA ALA A 92 -19.78 -1.85 -0.73
C ALA A 92 -21.29 -1.98 -0.94
N ALA A 93 -21.74 -2.87 -1.86
CA ALA A 93 -23.16 -3.16 -2.07
C ALA A 93 -23.84 -3.82 -0.86
N ARG A 94 -23.08 -4.48 0.04
CA ARG A 94 -23.56 -5.10 1.29
C ARG A 94 -23.44 -4.17 2.50
N LYS A 95 -22.88 -2.98 2.29
CA LYS A 95 -22.80 -1.87 3.26
C LYS A 95 -22.15 -2.24 4.60
N PRO A 96 -20.94 -2.84 4.62
CA PRO A 96 -20.18 -2.95 5.86
C PRO A 96 -19.86 -1.55 6.41
N GLY A 97 -19.45 -1.47 7.68
CA GLY A 97 -18.98 -0.22 8.30
C GLY A 97 -17.74 0.33 7.59
N ALA A 98 -16.81 -0.57 7.22
CA ALA A 98 -15.62 -0.21 6.43
C ALA A 98 -15.14 -1.34 5.51
N ILE A 99 -14.38 -0.93 4.49
CA ILE A 99 -13.58 -1.81 3.62
C ILE A 99 -12.12 -1.40 3.77
N LEU A 100 -11.24 -2.35 4.11
CA LEU A 100 -9.79 -2.20 4.05
C LEU A 100 -9.27 -2.94 2.81
N CYS A 101 -8.86 -2.20 1.79
CA CYS A 101 -8.33 -2.77 0.55
C CYS A 101 -6.81 -2.63 0.49
N GLU A 102 -6.12 -3.67 0.04
CA GLU A 102 -4.68 -3.62 -0.18
C GLU A 102 -4.26 -2.61 -1.24
N LYS A 103 -2.99 -2.18 -1.13
CA LYS A 103 -2.33 -1.32 -2.12
C LYS A 103 -1.75 -2.16 -3.29
N PRO A 104 -1.57 -1.56 -4.49
CA PRO A 104 -2.10 -0.27 -4.90
C PRO A 104 -3.62 -0.28 -4.92
N MET A 105 -4.25 0.86 -4.65
CA MET A 105 -5.72 0.95 -4.54
C MET A 105 -6.44 0.27 -5.70
N ALA A 106 -5.98 0.50 -6.93
CA ALA A 106 -6.51 -0.08 -8.17
C ALA A 106 -5.41 -0.18 -9.24
N VAL A 107 -5.73 -0.76 -10.40
CA VAL A 107 -4.83 -0.86 -11.55
C VAL A 107 -4.75 0.44 -12.37
N ASP A 108 -5.72 1.33 -12.22
CA ASP A 108 -5.76 2.67 -12.82
C ASP A 108 -6.60 3.65 -11.99
N VAL A 109 -6.47 4.93 -12.33
CA VAL A 109 -7.13 6.04 -11.61
C VAL A 109 -8.65 6.02 -11.82
N GLY A 110 -9.14 5.55 -12.97
CA GLY A 110 -10.57 5.40 -13.25
C GLY A 110 -11.24 4.39 -12.32
N SER A 111 -10.63 3.21 -12.21
CA SER A 111 -11.08 2.15 -11.31
C SER A 111 -11.04 2.59 -9.84
N ALA A 112 -10.01 3.35 -9.44
CA ALA A 112 -9.94 3.91 -8.09
C ALA A 112 -11.05 4.93 -7.80
N ASP A 113 -11.46 5.74 -8.79
CA ASP A 113 -12.62 6.62 -8.63
C ASP A 113 -13.92 5.83 -8.49
N GLU A 114 -14.10 4.76 -9.26
CA GLU A 114 -15.28 3.91 -9.14
C GLU A 114 -15.41 3.36 -7.72
N MET A 115 -14.32 2.85 -7.14
CA MET A 115 -14.28 2.38 -5.75
C MET A 115 -14.73 3.48 -4.77
N ARG A 116 -14.17 4.69 -4.90
CA ARG A 116 -14.53 5.83 -4.03
C ARG A 116 -15.99 6.21 -4.16
N VAL A 117 -16.48 6.36 -5.39
CA VAL A 117 -17.87 6.77 -5.67
C VAL A 117 -18.86 5.73 -5.14
N VAL A 118 -18.60 4.44 -5.35
CA VAL A 118 -19.52 3.38 -4.90
C VAL A 118 -19.52 3.30 -3.36
N CYS A 119 -18.39 3.36 -2.70
CA CYS A 119 -18.32 3.38 -1.24
C CYS A 119 -19.04 4.61 -0.66
N GLN A 120 -18.78 5.80 -1.20
CA GLN A 120 -19.45 7.03 -0.77
C GLN A 120 -20.97 6.95 -0.91
N ARG A 121 -21.49 6.45 -2.05
CA ARG A 121 -22.93 6.30 -2.30
C ARG A 121 -23.61 5.32 -1.37
N ASN A 122 -22.88 4.32 -0.90
CA ASN A 122 -23.40 3.30 0.02
C ASN A 122 -23.17 3.66 1.50
N GLY A 123 -22.49 4.77 1.79
CA GLY A 123 -22.15 5.17 3.17
C GLY A 123 -21.07 4.28 3.82
N VAL A 124 -20.23 3.62 3.00
CA VAL A 124 -19.16 2.71 3.43
C VAL A 124 -17.85 3.47 3.52
N LYS A 125 -17.15 3.33 4.62
CA LYS A 125 -15.80 3.87 4.83
C LYS A 125 -14.80 3.04 4.02
N LEU A 126 -14.03 3.68 3.12
CA LEU A 126 -13.01 3.01 2.32
C LEU A 126 -11.62 3.39 2.81
N ALA A 127 -10.84 2.39 3.16
CA ALA A 127 -9.45 2.47 3.60
C ALA A 127 -8.53 1.71 2.63
N ILE A 128 -7.30 2.22 2.44
CA ILE A 128 -6.25 1.54 1.67
C ILE A 128 -5.08 1.19 2.61
N ALA A 129 -4.62 -0.05 2.54
CA ALA A 129 -3.61 -0.60 3.43
C ALA A 129 -2.18 -0.08 3.12
N HIS A 130 -1.97 1.23 3.26
CA HIS A 130 -0.64 1.81 3.32
C HIS A 130 -0.10 1.71 4.76
N GLN A 131 0.22 0.48 5.18
CA GLN A 131 0.55 0.15 6.57
C GLN A 131 1.72 0.96 7.14
N ARG A 132 2.66 1.44 6.30
CA ARG A 132 3.82 2.24 6.78
C ARG A 132 3.40 3.51 7.52
N ARG A 133 2.22 4.07 7.27
CA ARG A 133 1.66 5.21 8.02
C ARG A 133 1.48 4.93 9.52
N PHE A 134 1.44 3.66 9.89
CA PHE A 134 1.22 3.19 11.25
C PHE A 134 2.51 2.78 11.96
N LEU A 135 3.66 2.89 11.29
CA LEU A 135 4.97 2.64 11.89
C LEU A 135 5.41 3.78 12.80
N PRO A 136 5.91 3.49 14.01
CA PRO A 136 6.34 4.51 14.97
C PRO A 136 7.42 5.44 14.43
N SER A 137 8.37 4.91 13.64
CA SER A 137 9.44 5.71 13.03
C SER A 137 8.92 6.74 12.02
N TYR A 138 7.87 6.39 11.26
CA TYR A 138 7.24 7.29 10.29
C TYR A 138 6.40 8.37 10.98
N ALA A 139 5.68 7.99 12.05
CA ALA A 139 4.94 8.94 12.88
C ALA A 139 5.90 9.95 13.53
N ALA A 140 6.99 9.47 14.14
CA ALA A 140 8.01 10.31 14.74
C ALA A 140 8.69 11.24 13.71
N ALA A 141 8.98 10.77 12.49
CA ALA A 141 9.52 11.63 11.44
C ALA A 141 8.56 12.75 11.05
N ARG A 142 7.26 12.47 10.92
CA ARG A 142 6.22 13.46 10.65
C ARG A 142 6.14 14.52 11.75
N GLU A 143 6.18 14.09 13.02
CA GLU A 143 6.17 14.99 14.19
C GLU A 143 7.40 15.91 14.20
N LEU A 144 8.61 15.36 14.05
CA LEU A 144 9.85 16.12 14.01
C LEU A 144 9.89 17.15 12.88
N ILE A 145 9.33 16.80 11.71
CA ILE A 145 9.21 17.75 10.59
C ILE A 145 8.22 18.87 10.94
N ALA A 146 7.07 18.53 11.52
CA ALA A 146 6.07 19.51 11.94
C ALA A 146 6.59 20.45 13.05
N GLU A 147 7.48 19.96 13.92
CA GLU A 147 8.18 20.74 14.95
C GLU A 147 9.32 21.60 14.40
N GLY A 148 9.66 21.47 13.10
CA GLY A 148 10.71 22.24 12.45
C GLY A 148 12.14 21.80 12.81
N VAL A 149 12.36 20.57 13.30
CA VAL A 149 13.66 20.06 13.76
C VAL A 149 14.75 20.08 12.69
N ILE A 150 14.37 20.07 11.41
CA ILE A 150 15.27 20.18 10.26
C ILE A 150 15.02 21.44 9.42
N GLY A 151 14.22 22.39 9.92
CA GLY A 151 13.77 23.56 9.17
C GLY A 151 12.82 23.22 8.03
N ASP A 152 12.76 24.07 6.99
CA ASP A 152 11.90 23.88 5.83
C ASP A 152 12.39 22.71 4.97
N VAL A 153 11.52 21.74 4.69
CA VAL A 153 11.87 20.56 3.86
C VAL A 153 12.02 20.98 2.40
N ALA A 154 13.20 20.78 1.85
CA ALA A 154 13.52 21.07 0.45
C ALA A 154 13.39 19.85 -0.46
N LEU A 155 13.88 18.69 -0.02
CA LEU A 155 13.97 17.47 -0.84
C LEU A 155 13.74 16.21 -0.01
N VAL A 156 13.03 15.23 -0.59
CA VAL A 156 12.92 13.84 -0.09
C VAL A 156 13.43 12.89 -1.16
N THR A 157 14.37 12.00 -0.81
CA THR A 157 14.94 11.04 -1.77
C THR A 157 14.69 9.60 -1.35
N SER A 158 14.38 8.71 -2.30
CA SER A 158 14.26 7.28 -2.01
C SER A 158 14.70 6.39 -3.17
N LEU A 159 15.07 5.16 -2.80
CA LEU A 159 15.35 4.06 -3.71
C LEU A 159 14.24 3.02 -3.56
N SER A 160 13.75 2.49 -4.67
CA SER A 160 12.68 1.50 -4.71
C SER A 160 13.06 0.31 -5.60
N GLY A 161 12.33 -0.77 -5.47
CA GLY A 161 12.42 -1.96 -6.30
C GLY A 161 11.03 -2.49 -6.66
N ALA A 162 10.96 -3.63 -7.36
CA ALA A 162 9.73 -4.38 -7.60
C ALA A 162 8.58 -3.60 -8.30
N GLY A 163 8.92 -2.55 -9.06
CA GLY A 163 7.96 -1.77 -9.86
C GLY A 163 7.24 -0.65 -9.09
N LEU A 164 6.84 0.39 -9.84
CA LEU A 164 6.19 1.57 -9.29
C LEU A 164 4.85 1.25 -8.58
N PRO A 165 3.94 0.43 -9.14
CA PRO A 165 2.67 0.15 -8.46
C PRO A 165 2.83 -0.64 -7.16
N ASN A 166 3.86 -1.48 -7.06
CA ASN A 166 4.04 -2.34 -5.89
C ASN A 166 4.79 -1.62 -4.76
N ASP A 167 6.11 -1.47 -4.88
CA ASP A 167 6.93 -0.92 -3.79
C ASP A 167 6.93 0.61 -3.79
N ALA A 168 7.05 1.23 -4.98
CA ALA A 168 7.11 2.68 -5.04
C ALA A 168 5.82 3.39 -4.64
N SER A 169 4.66 2.72 -4.71
CA SER A 169 3.41 3.27 -4.17
C SER A 169 3.49 3.56 -2.66
N HIS A 170 4.23 2.75 -1.91
CA HIS A 170 4.52 3.05 -0.50
C HIS A 170 5.38 4.31 -0.33
N HIS A 171 6.33 4.57 -1.25
CA HIS A 171 7.16 5.77 -1.21
C HIS A 171 6.34 7.02 -1.56
N MET A 172 5.45 6.94 -2.57
CA MET A 172 4.54 8.04 -2.92
C MET A 172 3.64 8.43 -1.74
N ASP A 173 3.07 7.43 -1.07
CA ASP A 173 2.27 7.64 0.13
C ASP A 173 3.10 8.19 1.29
N MET A 174 4.32 7.67 1.50
CA MET A 174 5.24 8.11 2.54
C MET A 174 5.64 9.58 2.37
N TYR A 175 5.94 10.04 1.13
CA TYR A 175 6.27 11.44 0.88
C TYR A 175 5.15 12.36 1.36
N ARG A 176 3.92 12.04 0.99
CA ARG A 176 2.76 12.81 1.43
C ARG A 176 2.60 12.76 2.95
N TYR A 177 2.73 11.56 3.55
CA TYR A 177 2.54 11.38 4.98
C TYR A 177 3.54 12.19 5.81
N VAL A 178 4.84 12.10 5.53
CA VAL A 178 5.85 12.83 6.30
C VAL A 178 5.79 14.33 6.08
N LEU A 179 5.30 14.79 4.92
CA LEU A 179 5.09 16.21 4.61
C LEU A 179 3.74 16.77 5.11
N GLY A 180 2.98 16.03 5.94
CA GLY A 180 1.71 16.51 6.47
C GLY A 180 0.51 16.29 5.54
N ASP A 181 0.59 15.33 4.64
CA ASP A 181 -0.41 14.96 3.64
C ASP A 181 -0.68 16.04 2.57
N VAL A 182 0.30 16.91 2.32
CA VAL A 182 0.25 17.92 1.24
C VAL A 182 0.10 17.28 -0.14
N ASP A 183 -0.54 18.00 -1.06
CA ASP A 183 -0.77 17.48 -2.40
C ASP A 183 0.45 17.61 -3.30
N CYS A 184 0.74 16.53 -4.05
CA CYS A 184 1.63 16.59 -5.19
C CYS A 184 0.94 17.36 -6.32
N GLN A 185 1.61 18.39 -6.83
CA GLN A 185 1.05 19.25 -7.87
C GLN A 185 1.45 18.83 -9.27
N TRP A 186 2.62 18.22 -9.41
CA TRP A 186 3.13 17.76 -10.69
C TRP A 186 4.17 16.65 -10.55
N VAL A 187 4.32 15.90 -11.63
CA VAL A 187 5.28 14.79 -11.77
C VAL A 187 6.08 14.97 -13.06
N MET A 188 7.37 14.66 -13.02
CA MET A 188 8.23 14.49 -14.20
C MET A 188 9.02 13.19 -14.04
N GLY A 189 8.91 12.28 -15.03
CA GLY A 189 9.55 10.98 -14.92
C GLY A 189 9.76 10.25 -16.23
N GLN A 190 10.58 9.20 -16.17
CA GLN A 190 10.86 8.31 -17.30
C GLN A 190 10.89 6.86 -16.83
N VAL A 191 10.52 5.95 -17.72
CA VAL A 191 10.52 4.50 -17.49
C VAL A 191 11.23 3.77 -18.64
N GLU A 192 11.82 2.63 -18.29
CA GLU A 192 12.33 1.65 -19.24
C GLU A 192 11.51 0.36 -19.12
N ARG A 193 11.19 -0.27 -20.26
CA ARG A 193 10.54 -1.58 -20.32
C ARG A 193 11.05 -2.37 -21.51
N GLY A 194 12.21 -3.01 -21.36
CA GLY A 194 12.80 -3.89 -22.37
C GLY A 194 12.36 -5.35 -22.22
N THR A 195 11.85 -5.75 -21.06
CA THR A 195 11.32 -7.09 -20.78
C THR A 195 9.80 -7.07 -20.65
N ASP A 196 9.15 -8.22 -20.86
CA ASP A 196 7.69 -8.34 -20.66
C ASP A 196 7.38 -8.60 -19.18
N ARG A 197 7.75 -7.64 -18.35
CA ARG A 197 7.71 -7.72 -16.89
C ARG A 197 6.32 -7.45 -16.35
N HIS A 198 5.92 -8.28 -15.39
CA HIS A 198 4.66 -8.20 -14.68
C HIS A 198 4.87 -8.35 -13.17
N GLU A 199 3.90 -7.91 -12.42
CA GLU A 199 3.77 -8.16 -10.99
C GLU A 199 2.30 -8.46 -10.68
N ARG A 200 2.03 -9.65 -10.15
CA ARG A 200 0.65 -10.15 -9.90
C ARG A 200 -0.28 -9.86 -11.07
N ASN A 201 0.14 -10.31 -12.25
CA ASN A 201 -0.60 -10.18 -13.50
C ASN A 201 -0.78 -8.74 -14.04
N THR A 202 -0.17 -7.74 -13.40
CA THR A 202 -0.20 -6.34 -13.84
C THR A 202 1.14 -5.98 -14.50
N ARG A 203 1.11 -5.34 -15.66
CA ARG A 203 2.33 -4.85 -16.32
C ARG A 203 3.07 -3.87 -15.42
N ILE A 204 4.40 -3.99 -15.38
CA ILE A 204 5.28 -3.05 -14.70
C ILE A 204 6.49 -2.70 -15.58
N GLU A 205 7.16 -1.63 -15.26
CA GLU A 205 8.41 -1.21 -15.87
C GLU A 205 9.61 -2.01 -15.34
N ASP A 206 10.72 -2.01 -16.09
CA ASP A 206 11.99 -2.56 -15.64
C ASP A 206 12.71 -1.57 -14.71
N ARG A 207 12.69 -0.28 -15.04
CA ARG A 207 13.31 0.81 -14.29
C ARG A 207 12.49 2.08 -14.40
N ALA A 208 12.58 2.93 -13.38
CA ALA A 208 11.98 4.26 -13.39
C ALA A 208 12.81 5.27 -12.63
N VAL A 209 12.72 6.53 -13.06
CA VAL A 209 13.18 7.72 -12.32
C VAL A 209 12.08 8.76 -12.36
N ALA A 210 11.85 9.45 -11.25
CA ALA A 210 10.87 10.54 -11.24
C ALA A 210 11.19 11.60 -10.18
N VAL A 211 10.74 12.83 -10.48
CA VAL A 211 10.71 13.97 -9.56
C VAL A 211 9.27 14.43 -9.40
N PHE A 212 8.91 14.75 -8.17
CA PHE A 212 7.58 15.21 -7.76
C PHE A 212 7.69 16.62 -7.19
N GLY A 213 6.73 17.48 -7.51
CA GLY A 213 6.62 18.81 -6.94
C GLY A 213 5.40 18.91 -6.04
N PHE A 214 5.62 19.21 -4.76
CA PHE A 214 4.57 19.37 -3.77
C PHE A 214 4.20 20.84 -3.56
N GLU A 215 3.01 21.06 -3.03
CA GLU A 215 2.61 22.34 -2.52
C GLU A 215 3.62 22.86 -1.48
N GLY A 216 3.87 24.16 -1.46
CA GLY A 216 4.91 24.74 -0.59
C GLY A 216 6.33 24.69 -1.15
N GLY A 217 6.56 24.05 -2.31
CA GLY A 217 7.84 24.08 -3.01
C GLY A 217 8.75 22.88 -2.76
N THR A 218 8.43 21.98 -1.83
CA THR A 218 9.20 20.75 -1.59
C THR A 218 9.24 19.86 -2.84
N ARG A 219 10.35 19.16 -3.03
CA ARG A 219 10.53 18.15 -4.07
C ARG A 219 10.69 16.77 -3.45
N ALA A 220 10.27 15.75 -4.18
CA ALA A 220 10.70 14.38 -3.90
C ALA A 220 11.23 13.73 -5.17
N GLU A 221 12.09 12.74 -5.01
CA GLU A 221 12.62 11.95 -6.10
C GLU A 221 12.62 10.47 -5.78
N ILE A 222 12.44 9.64 -6.80
CA ILE A 222 12.52 8.20 -6.71
C ILE A 222 13.37 7.63 -7.83
N ILE A 223 14.19 6.65 -7.47
CA ILE A 223 14.94 5.81 -8.40
C ILE A 223 14.52 4.37 -8.15
N SER A 224 13.90 3.73 -9.14
CA SER A 224 13.35 2.37 -9.03
C SER A 224 14.12 1.38 -9.89
N ASN A 225 14.48 0.22 -9.28
CA ASN A 225 15.18 -0.90 -9.93
C ASN A 225 16.55 -0.56 -10.59
N MET A 226 17.24 0.48 -10.16
CA MET A 226 18.55 0.88 -10.68
C MET A 226 19.70 0.55 -9.75
N THR A 227 19.41 0.06 -8.56
CA THR A 227 20.41 -0.38 -7.57
C THR A 227 20.25 -1.87 -7.28
N PRO A 228 21.33 -2.58 -6.92
CA PRO A 228 21.28 -4.01 -6.58
C PRO A 228 20.40 -4.32 -5.36
N SER A 229 20.23 -3.35 -4.49
CA SER A 229 19.38 -3.45 -3.31
C SER A 229 18.59 -2.17 -3.13
N TYR A 230 17.42 -2.28 -2.59
CA TYR A 230 16.61 -1.15 -2.14
C TYR A 230 16.46 -1.21 -0.62
N TYR A 231 16.15 -0.08 -0.02
CA TYR A 231 15.81 0.00 1.38
C TYR A 231 14.49 0.74 1.58
N GLN A 232 13.73 0.24 2.53
CA GLN A 232 12.44 0.82 2.86
C GLN A 232 12.65 2.07 3.71
N GLY A 233 12.34 3.23 3.14
CA GLY A 233 12.52 4.51 3.77
C GLY A 233 12.96 5.60 2.80
N CYS A 234 13.39 6.73 3.35
CA CYS A 234 13.83 7.88 2.58
C CYS A 234 14.87 8.70 3.35
N VAL A 235 15.54 9.61 2.65
CA VAL A 235 16.31 10.70 3.26
C VAL A 235 15.58 12.00 3.00
N ILE A 236 15.35 12.78 4.06
CA ILE A 236 14.61 14.04 4.05
C ILE A 236 15.61 15.16 4.35
N TYR A 237 15.72 16.11 3.44
CA TYR A 237 16.64 17.24 3.53
C TYR A 237 15.87 18.53 3.81
N GLY A 238 16.15 19.16 4.93
CA GLY A 238 15.61 20.45 5.31
C GLY A 238 16.69 21.55 5.26
N SER A 239 16.27 22.80 5.47
CA SER A 239 17.16 23.97 5.49
C SER A 239 18.15 23.97 6.67
N GLU A 240 17.86 23.26 7.77
CA GLU A 240 18.63 23.25 9.01
C GLU A 240 19.11 21.84 9.41
N GLY A 241 18.82 20.82 8.63
CA GLY A 241 19.23 19.45 8.93
C GLY A 241 18.66 18.43 7.98
N MET A 242 18.76 17.16 8.38
CA MET A 242 18.24 16.05 7.60
C MET A 242 17.78 14.90 8.49
N ILE A 243 16.85 14.10 7.98
CA ILE A 243 16.38 12.86 8.59
C ILE A 243 16.63 11.68 7.64
N ASP A 244 17.30 10.64 8.11
CA ASP A 244 17.37 9.34 7.45
C ASP A 244 16.32 8.44 8.08
N LEU A 245 15.19 8.26 7.40
CA LEU A 245 14.03 7.49 7.87
C LEU A 245 14.09 6.05 7.35
N ARG A 246 13.91 5.11 8.27
CA ARG A 246 13.82 3.66 8.00
C ARG A 246 12.60 3.07 8.70
N THR A 247 12.24 1.85 8.32
CA THR A 247 11.10 1.11 8.86
C THR A 247 11.10 1.03 10.40
N ARG A 248 12.27 0.80 11.01
CA ARG A 248 12.40 0.54 12.45
C ARG A 248 13.02 1.68 13.24
N TYR A 249 13.63 2.65 12.57
CA TYR A 249 14.34 3.75 13.20
C TYR A 249 14.41 4.96 12.28
N LEU A 250 14.77 6.07 12.85
CA LEU A 250 15.17 7.26 12.12
C LEU A 250 16.47 7.83 12.74
N ARG A 251 17.21 8.61 11.95
CA ARG A 251 18.38 9.33 12.40
C ARG A 251 18.22 10.79 12.03
N VAL A 252 18.53 11.68 12.98
CA VAL A 252 18.49 13.13 12.80
C VAL A 252 19.89 13.69 12.78
N LEU A 253 20.16 14.61 11.88
CA LEU A 253 21.40 15.38 11.80
C LEU A 253 21.05 16.85 11.66
N ASN A 254 21.39 17.67 12.65
CA ASN A 254 21.21 19.13 12.65
C ASN A 254 22.22 19.80 13.59
N ALA A 255 22.07 21.10 13.85
CA ALA A 255 22.95 21.83 14.74
C ALA A 255 22.90 21.32 16.19
N ASP A 256 21.71 20.97 16.70
CA ASP A 256 21.50 20.50 18.08
C ASP A 256 22.16 19.14 18.32
N THR A 257 22.29 18.31 17.28
CA THR A 257 23.00 17.02 17.38
C THR A 257 24.53 17.18 17.34
N GLY A 258 25.03 18.41 17.25
CA GLY A 258 26.47 18.70 17.17
C GLY A 258 27.13 18.15 15.90
N GLY A 259 26.38 18.03 14.80
CA GLY A 259 26.85 17.49 13.51
C GLY A 259 27.08 15.96 13.52
N ARG A 260 26.46 15.25 14.44
CA ARG A 260 26.48 13.76 14.51
C ARG A 260 25.07 13.22 14.35
N TRP A 261 24.96 12.02 13.80
CA TRP A 261 23.68 11.34 13.70
C TRP A 261 23.14 10.98 15.09
N ASP A 262 21.97 11.51 15.43
CA ASP A 262 21.19 11.09 16.59
C ASP A 262 20.24 9.99 16.15
N HIS A 263 20.44 8.78 16.70
CA HIS A 263 19.70 7.58 16.34
C HIS A 263 18.50 7.39 17.26
N ARG A 264 17.32 7.30 16.68
CA ARG A 264 16.05 7.10 17.40
C ARG A 264 15.33 5.86 16.85
N ALA A 265 14.97 4.94 17.73
CA ALA A 265 14.19 3.76 17.42
C ALA A 265 12.93 3.72 18.32
N PRO A 266 11.83 4.39 17.92
CA PRO A 266 10.62 4.41 18.72
C PRO A 266 10.04 3.01 18.89
N ASP A 267 9.58 2.69 20.10
CA ASP A 267 8.89 1.44 20.38
C ASP A 267 7.54 1.40 19.66
N GLY A 268 7.16 0.22 19.18
CA GLY A 268 5.83 -0.03 18.68
C GLY A 268 4.76 -0.03 19.81
N ARG A 269 3.53 0.21 19.44
CA ARG A 269 2.37 0.18 20.33
C ARG A 269 2.03 -1.25 20.75
N PHE A 270 2.16 -2.20 19.84
CA PHE A 270 1.85 -3.62 20.05
C PHE A 270 3.11 -4.49 20.11
N PHE A 271 4.10 -4.21 19.28
CA PHE A 271 5.31 -5.01 19.14
C PHE A 271 6.57 -4.14 19.23
N LYS A 272 7.65 -4.73 19.75
CA LYS A 272 8.98 -4.08 19.80
C LYS A 272 9.95 -4.64 18.79
N THR A 273 9.72 -5.86 18.32
CA THR A 273 10.62 -6.62 17.44
C THR A 273 9.81 -7.42 16.42
N ASP A 274 10.50 -8.08 15.51
CA ASP A 274 9.92 -9.12 14.66
C ASP A 274 9.37 -10.25 15.53
N VAL A 275 8.35 -10.93 15.03
CA VAL A 275 7.82 -12.18 15.58
C VAL A 275 8.08 -13.30 14.59
N GLU A 276 8.00 -14.55 15.05
CA GLU A 276 8.26 -15.70 14.20
C GLU A 276 7.36 -15.68 12.95
N GLY A 277 7.99 -15.74 11.78
CA GLY A 277 7.29 -15.70 10.49
C GLY A 277 6.88 -14.32 9.98
N PHE A 278 7.02 -13.24 10.79
CA PHE A 278 6.60 -11.89 10.41
C PHE A 278 7.60 -10.82 10.84
N SER A 279 7.91 -9.89 9.94
CA SER A 279 8.73 -8.73 10.30
C SER A 279 7.94 -7.68 11.10
N PHE A 280 8.64 -6.90 11.90
CA PHE A 280 8.08 -5.78 12.68
C PHE A 280 7.23 -4.84 11.83
N GLU A 281 7.63 -4.57 10.59
CA GLU A 281 6.88 -3.72 9.67
C GLU A 281 5.43 -4.19 9.50
N TYR A 282 5.22 -5.51 9.39
CA TYR A 282 3.88 -6.06 9.16
C TYR A 282 3.09 -6.24 10.45
N VAL A 283 3.73 -6.71 11.52
CA VAL A 283 3.01 -7.02 12.76
C VAL A 283 2.64 -5.75 13.54
N GLU A 284 3.56 -4.82 13.71
CA GLU A 284 3.28 -3.57 14.41
C GLU A 284 2.33 -2.69 13.61
N ALA A 285 2.67 -2.45 12.34
CA ALA A 285 1.84 -1.60 11.50
C ALA A 285 0.44 -2.19 11.26
N GLY A 286 0.35 -3.51 11.10
CA GLY A 286 -0.94 -4.20 10.93
C GLY A 286 -1.82 -4.09 12.16
N ALA A 287 -1.26 -4.32 13.36
CA ALA A 287 -2.01 -4.19 14.61
C ALA A 287 -2.42 -2.74 14.91
N ALA A 288 -1.52 -1.78 14.70
CA ALA A 288 -1.82 -0.36 14.86
C ALA A 288 -2.86 0.13 13.84
N GLN A 289 -2.78 -0.36 12.59
CA GLN A 289 -3.78 -0.06 11.56
C GLN A 289 -5.16 -0.63 11.91
N ALA A 290 -5.20 -1.87 12.40
CA ALA A 290 -6.44 -2.52 12.80
C ALA A 290 -7.11 -1.79 13.99
N ASP A 291 -6.32 -1.36 14.97
CA ASP A 291 -6.83 -0.65 16.14
C ASP A 291 -7.40 0.73 15.76
N ASP A 292 -6.64 1.53 14.99
CA ASP A 292 -7.13 2.83 14.49
C ASP A 292 -8.35 2.68 13.55
N LEU A 293 -8.42 1.58 12.76
CA LEU A 293 -9.57 1.28 11.92
C LEU A 293 -10.83 0.99 12.75
N ALA A 294 -10.67 0.28 13.89
CA ALA A 294 -11.77 0.02 14.80
C ALA A 294 -12.32 1.32 15.39
N ASP A 295 -11.46 2.24 15.83
CA ASP A 295 -11.87 3.57 16.32
C ASP A 295 -12.70 4.32 15.27
N TRP A 296 -12.23 4.27 14.03
CA TRP A 296 -12.92 4.94 12.93
C TRP A 296 -14.27 4.28 12.62
N VAL A 297 -14.35 2.95 12.57
CA VAL A 297 -15.60 2.20 12.34
C VAL A 297 -16.62 2.46 13.43
N GLN A 298 -16.21 2.43 14.68
CA GLN A 298 -17.07 2.63 15.85
C GLN A 298 -17.43 4.11 16.11
N GLY A 299 -16.83 5.04 15.34
CA GLY A 299 -17.09 6.47 15.48
C GLY A 299 -16.36 7.11 16.66
N GLU A 300 -15.35 6.45 17.20
CA GLU A 300 -14.45 6.95 18.26
C GLU A 300 -13.39 7.92 17.67
N ALA A 301 -13.11 7.81 16.36
CA ALA A 301 -12.28 8.73 15.59
C ALA A 301 -13.06 9.29 14.40
N GLU A 302 -12.87 10.59 14.11
CA GLU A 302 -13.50 11.28 12.96
C GLU A 302 -12.83 10.91 11.62
N SER A 303 -11.53 10.59 11.64
CA SER A 303 -10.70 10.29 10.47
C SER A 303 -9.82 9.07 10.71
N PHE A 304 -9.31 8.51 9.61
CA PHE A 304 -8.40 7.37 9.62
C PHE A 304 -7.16 7.66 8.78
N ARG A 305 -5.96 7.36 9.30
CA ARG A 305 -4.70 7.63 8.59
C ARG A 305 -4.56 6.92 7.25
N GLY A 306 -5.30 5.84 7.03
CA GLY A 306 -5.34 5.05 5.80
C GLY A 306 -6.57 5.30 4.92
N GLU A 307 -7.27 6.44 5.05
CA GLU A 307 -8.43 6.75 4.20
C GLU A 307 -8.10 6.66 2.70
N ALA A 308 -9.09 6.22 1.90
CA ALA A 308 -8.94 6.01 0.46
C ALA A 308 -8.36 7.21 -0.31
N THR A 309 -8.57 8.43 0.18
CA THR A 309 -8.00 9.65 -0.42
C THR A 309 -6.47 9.59 -0.48
N HIS A 310 -5.82 9.05 0.54
CA HIS A 310 -4.35 8.92 0.56
C HIS A 310 -3.87 7.87 -0.45
N GLY A 311 -4.51 6.70 -0.48
CA GLY A 311 -4.19 5.64 -1.45
C GLY A 311 -4.45 6.07 -2.90
N TYR A 312 -5.53 6.84 -3.13
CA TYR A 312 -5.84 7.44 -4.42
C TYR A 312 -4.74 8.39 -4.89
N LYS A 313 -4.31 9.32 -4.03
CA LYS A 313 -3.25 10.28 -4.34
C LYS A 313 -1.89 9.60 -4.59
N ALA A 314 -1.57 8.54 -3.86
CA ALA A 314 -0.37 7.75 -4.11
C ALA A 314 -0.43 7.03 -5.47
N LEU A 315 -1.57 6.43 -5.83
CA LEU A 315 -1.80 5.82 -7.14
C LEU A 315 -1.70 6.84 -8.27
N GLU A 316 -2.29 8.03 -8.07
CA GLU A 316 -2.24 9.13 -9.04
C GLU A 316 -0.80 9.59 -9.31
N MET A 317 0.06 9.64 -8.30
CA MET A 317 1.49 9.94 -8.45
C MET A 317 2.21 8.85 -9.25
N VAL A 318 1.95 7.56 -8.97
CA VAL A 318 2.49 6.44 -9.75
C VAL A 318 2.12 6.57 -11.23
N HIS A 319 0.84 6.80 -11.53
CA HIS A 319 0.35 6.95 -12.90
C HIS A 319 0.83 8.26 -13.54
N GLY A 320 1.08 9.29 -12.75
CA GLY A 320 1.72 10.53 -13.20
C GLY A 320 3.13 10.30 -13.75
N VAL A 321 3.91 9.36 -13.16
CA VAL A 321 5.22 8.98 -13.72
C VAL A 321 5.07 8.32 -15.09
N TYR A 322 4.14 7.38 -15.24
CA TYR A 322 3.89 6.73 -16.53
C TYR A 322 3.36 7.72 -17.58
N GLU A 323 2.47 8.64 -17.18
CA GLU A 323 1.94 9.65 -18.09
C GLU A 323 3.02 10.63 -18.54
N SER A 324 3.89 11.06 -17.62
CA SER A 324 5.04 11.91 -17.93
C SER A 324 5.99 11.21 -18.91
N ALA A 325 6.27 9.92 -18.72
CA ALA A 325 7.07 9.13 -19.65
C ALA A 325 6.41 8.99 -21.02
N ARG A 326 5.08 8.85 -21.07
CA ARG A 326 4.30 8.74 -22.31
C ARG A 326 4.29 10.03 -23.13
N LEU A 327 4.15 11.17 -22.44
CA LEU A 327 4.05 12.50 -23.08
C LEU A 327 5.41 13.18 -23.26
N HIS A 328 6.48 12.68 -22.61
CA HIS A 328 7.81 13.30 -22.55
C HIS A 328 7.79 14.74 -22.00
N GLU A 329 6.90 14.98 -21.02
CA GLU A 329 6.74 16.30 -20.40
C GLU A 329 6.40 16.21 -18.91
N ARG A 330 6.43 17.35 -18.21
CA ARG A 330 5.87 17.47 -16.87
C ARG A 330 4.36 17.33 -16.92
N VAL A 331 3.81 16.51 -16.06
CA VAL A 331 2.37 16.29 -15.93
C VAL A 331 1.87 16.94 -14.64
N ASP A 332 0.90 17.83 -14.77
CA ASP A 332 0.23 18.43 -13.62
C ASP A 332 -0.86 17.49 -13.07
N LEU A 333 -0.99 17.46 -11.74
CA LEU A 333 -2.04 16.71 -11.04
C LEU A 333 -3.20 17.67 -10.63
N PRO A 334 -4.43 17.21 -10.57
CA PRO A 334 -4.89 15.82 -10.74
C PRO A 334 -4.77 15.30 -12.17
N LEU A 335 -4.46 13.99 -12.28
CA LEU A 335 -4.24 13.31 -13.55
C LEU A 335 -5.53 13.25 -14.39
N LYS A 336 -5.44 13.64 -15.67
CA LYS A 336 -6.59 13.60 -16.60
C LYS A 336 -6.80 12.22 -17.21
N THR A 337 -5.73 11.48 -17.43
CA THR A 337 -5.75 10.13 -17.99
C THR A 337 -6.29 9.16 -16.94
N ARG A 338 -7.36 8.46 -17.27
CA ARG A 338 -8.10 7.60 -16.32
C ARG A 338 -7.67 6.14 -16.39
N VAL A 339 -7.19 5.69 -17.55
CA VAL A 339 -6.66 4.33 -17.77
C VAL A 339 -5.18 4.29 -17.43
N ASN A 340 -4.59 3.09 -17.34
CA ASN A 340 -3.18 2.93 -17.03
C ASN A 340 -2.29 3.46 -18.18
N PRO A 341 -1.48 4.53 -18.00
CA PRO A 341 -0.67 5.07 -19.07
C PRO A 341 0.46 4.15 -19.53
N LEU A 342 0.92 3.21 -18.67
CA LEU A 342 1.90 2.19 -19.08
C LEU A 342 1.29 1.24 -20.12
N ASP A 343 0.03 0.82 -19.93
CA ASP A 343 -0.67 -0.01 -20.90
C ASP A 343 -0.83 0.72 -22.25
N LEU A 344 -1.16 2.01 -22.22
CA LEU A 344 -1.24 2.84 -23.44
C LEU A 344 0.10 2.89 -24.18
N MET A 345 1.24 3.01 -23.48
CA MET A 345 2.57 3.01 -24.12
C MET A 345 2.92 1.65 -24.71
N VAL A 346 2.57 0.55 -24.03
CA VAL A 346 2.82 -0.80 -24.54
C VAL A 346 1.96 -1.08 -25.77
N GLU A 347 0.67 -0.78 -25.74
CA GLU A 347 -0.29 -1.03 -26.81
C GLU A 347 -0.03 -0.17 -28.04
N SER A 348 0.46 1.05 -27.88
CA SER A 348 0.86 1.93 -28.97
C SER A 348 2.26 1.63 -29.55
N GLY A 349 3.02 0.70 -28.94
CA GLY A 349 4.37 0.35 -29.36
C GLY A 349 5.46 1.34 -28.94
N HIS A 350 5.17 2.30 -28.08
CA HIS A 350 6.17 3.25 -27.54
C HIS A 350 7.19 2.58 -26.62
N LEU A 351 6.80 1.49 -25.95
CA LEU A 351 7.67 0.68 -25.11
C LEU A 351 7.76 -0.76 -25.65
N PRO A 352 8.48 -0.98 -26.78
CA PRO A 352 8.60 -2.31 -27.35
C PRO A 352 9.42 -3.21 -26.44
N VAL A 353 8.93 -4.42 -26.21
CA VAL A 353 9.66 -5.48 -25.52
C VAL A 353 10.83 -5.94 -26.39
N ARG A 354 12.05 -5.83 -25.90
CA ARG A 354 13.28 -6.32 -26.57
C ARG A 354 13.53 -7.80 -26.30
N TYR A 355 13.10 -8.25 -25.12
CA TYR A 355 13.27 -9.63 -24.65
C TYR A 355 11.88 -10.19 -24.40
N PRO A 356 11.28 -10.88 -25.41
CA PRO A 356 9.95 -11.46 -25.29
C PRO A 356 9.95 -12.63 -24.32
N GLY A 357 8.82 -12.85 -23.70
CA GLY A 357 8.61 -13.86 -22.67
C GLY A 357 8.09 -13.21 -21.40
N ARG A 358 6.83 -13.48 -21.08
CA ARG A 358 6.20 -12.90 -19.90
C ARG A 358 6.95 -13.33 -18.65
N HIS A 359 7.35 -12.36 -17.85
CA HIS A 359 8.02 -12.58 -16.58
C HIS A 359 7.27 -11.87 -15.46
N ASP A 360 6.55 -12.65 -14.65
CA ASP A 360 5.93 -12.13 -13.43
C ASP A 360 6.88 -12.32 -12.24
N ILE A 361 7.31 -11.22 -11.63
CA ILE A 361 8.26 -11.24 -10.50
C ILE A 361 7.68 -11.88 -9.22
N ARG A 362 6.39 -12.20 -9.22
CA ARG A 362 5.68 -12.88 -8.14
C ARG A 362 5.12 -14.24 -8.55
N ALA A 363 5.54 -14.78 -9.70
CA ALA A 363 5.02 -16.05 -10.22
C ALA A 363 5.06 -17.18 -9.18
N SER A 364 6.14 -17.29 -8.39
CA SER A 364 6.28 -18.31 -7.35
C SER A 364 5.32 -18.18 -6.16
N THR A 365 4.66 -17.01 -6.01
CA THR A 365 3.69 -16.75 -4.94
C THR A 365 2.26 -16.75 -5.45
N LEU A 366 2.06 -16.89 -6.76
CA LEU A 366 0.75 -16.91 -7.37
C LEU A 366 0.12 -18.30 -7.19
N ARG A 367 -1.11 -18.34 -6.67
CA ARG A 367 -1.91 -19.56 -6.52
C ARG A 367 -3.21 -19.37 -7.29
N GLY A 368 -3.64 -20.38 -8.05
CA GLY A 368 -4.90 -20.38 -8.82
C GLY A 368 -4.74 -20.77 -10.28
N GLU A 369 -5.84 -21.23 -10.90
CA GLU A 369 -5.87 -21.89 -12.21
C GLU A 369 -5.60 -20.98 -13.43
N ASN A 370 -5.54 -19.65 -13.27
CA ASN A 370 -5.39 -18.71 -14.37
C ASN A 370 -3.96 -18.16 -14.53
N ILE A 371 -2.97 -18.80 -13.93
CA ILE A 371 -1.58 -18.40 -14.04
C ILE A 371 -0.90 -19.35 -15.01
N SER A 372 -0.85 -18.95 -16.29
CA SER A 372 0.09 -19.55 -17.20
C SER A 372 1.50 -19.11 -16.76
N THR A 373 2.16 -19.90 -15.95
CA THR A 373 3.61 -19.81 -15.85
C THR A 373 4.13 -20.43 -17.15
N ASP A 374 4.81 -19.62 -17.98
CA ASP A 374 5.46 -20.09 -19.22
C ASP A 374 6.65 -21.05 -18.92
N GLU A 375 6.56 -21.89 -17.88
CA GLU A 375 7.54 -22.94 -17.59
C GLU A 375 7.37 -24.17 -18.51
N GLU A 376 6.31 -24.23 -19.35
CA GLU A 376 6.13 -25.32 -20.31
C GLU A 376 6.82 -25.10 -21.66
N ASN A 377 7.53 -23.98 -21.88
CA ASN A 377 8.22 -23.65 -23.14
C ASN A 377 9.69 -23.22 -22.96
N ALA A 378 10.40 -23.71 -21.94
CA ALA A 378 11.84 -23.53 -21.81
C ALA A 378 12.60 -24.82 -22.14
#